data_c5672d3ca82f60cc144324bb59985d65
#
_entry.id   c5672d3ca82f60cc144324bb59985d65
#
_cell.length_a   1.000
_cell.length_b   1.000
_cell.length_c   1.000
_cell.angle_alpha   90.00
_cell.angle_beta   90.00
_cell.angle_gamma   90.00
#
_symmetry.space_group_name_H-M   'P 1'
#
loop_
_entity.id
_entity.type
_entity.pdbx_description
1 polymer ?
#
loop_
_entity_poly.entity_id
_entity_poly.type
_entity_poly.pdbx_seq_one_letter_code
_entity_poly.pdbx_strand_id
1 'polypeptide(L)'
;MLGAVMNIGEKLYASDRKDWRRWLEANFNREKEIWLIYPSKESGKPRIPYNDAVEEALCFGWIDSNVRHLDEYSSAQRFSSRKP
;
A
#
# COMPACT_ATOMS: atom_id res chain seq x y z
N MET A 1 -22.77 6.37 -9.69
CA MET A 1 -22.41 6.21 -9.19
C MET A 1 -21.98 6.49 -8.32
N LEU A 2 -21.88 6.52 -8.05
CA LEU A 2 -21.58 6.75 -7.32
C LEU A 2 -20.82 6.83 -6.70
N GLY A 3 -20.76 6.84 -6.62
CA GLY A 3 -20.27 6.73 -5.70
C GLY A 3 -19.08 7.05 -5.31
N ALA A 4 -18.64 7.32 -5.60
CA ALA A 4 -17.53 7.70 -5.45
C ALA A 4 -17.04 8.29 -4.38
N VAL A 5 -17.38 8.09 -3.52
CA VAL A 5 -17.07 8.72 -2.54
C VAL A 5 -15.76 8.52 -2.06
N MET A 6 -15.16 7.51 -2.15
CA MET A 6 -14.00 7.33 -1.66
C MET A 6 -13.00 7.42 -2.57
N ASN A 7 -12.24 8.22 -2.61
CA ASN A 7 -11.32 8.41 -3.49
C ASN A 7 -10.03 7.96 -3.07
N ILE A 8 -9.85 6.77 -2.69
CA ILE A 8 -8.59 6.33 -2.41
C ILE A 8 -8.00 5.91 -3.69
N GLY A 9 -7.13 6.19 -4.25
CA GLY A 9 -6.57 5.86 -5.51
C GLY A 9 -6.34 4.40 -5.74
N GLU A 10 -5.35 4.06 -6.52
CA GLU A 10 -5.11 2.68 -6.88
C GLU A 10 -4.67 1.85 -5.69
N LYS A 11 -5.14 0.63 -5.60
CA LYS A 11 -4.83 -0.29 -4.52
C LYS A 11 -3.96 -1.42 -5.01
N LEU A 12 -3.09 -1.90 -4.14
CA LEU A 12 -2.20 -3.01 -4.45
C LEU A 12 -2.21 -3.99 -3.30
N TYR A 13 -2.37 -5.27 -3.58
CA TYR A 13 -2.19 -6.29 -2.57
C TYR A 13 -0.85 -6.97 -2.83
N ALA A 14 0.07 -6.85 -1.88
CA ALA A 14 1.35 -7.54 -1.93
C ALA A 14 1.44 -8.38 -0.66
N SER A 15 1.62 -9.67 -0.81
CA SER A 15 1.58 -10.56 0.33
C SER A 15 2.90 -10.64 1.08
N ASP A 16 3.99 -10.21 0.48
CA ASP A 16 5.28 -10.20 1.16
C ASP A 16 6.12 -9.05 0.63
N ARG A 17 7.31 -8.88 1.24
CA ARG A 17 8.14 -7.75 0.88
C ARG A 17 8.72 -7.86 -0.53
N LYS A 18 8.86 -9.06 -1.06
CA LYS A 18 9.37 -9.23 -2.41
C LYS A 18 8.37 -8.69 -3.43
N ASP A 19 7.10 -8.99 -3.25
CA ASP A 19 6.06 -8.50 -4.14
C ASP A 19 5.99 -6.98 -4.09
N TRP A 20 6.06 -6.42 -2.89
CA TRP A 20 6.01 -4.98 -2.70
C TRP A 20 7.21 -4.31 -3.36
N ARG A 21 8.39 -4.88 -3.15
CA ARG A 21 9.60 -4.34 -3.74
C ARG A 21 9.54 -4.37 -5.27
N ARG A 22 8.99 -5.45 -5.82
CA ARG A 22 8.85 -5.58 -7.26
C ARG A 22 7.97 -4.46 -7.83
N TRP A 23 6.87 -4.17 -7.14
CA TRP A 23 6.00 -3.09 -7.58
C TRP A 23 6.74 -1.75 -7.51
N LEU A 24 7.44 -1.51 -6.42
CA LEU A 24 8.18 -0.27 -6.25
C LEU A 24 9.24 -0.11 -7.33
N GLU A 25 9.97 -1.17 -7.63
CA GLU A 25 11.00 -1.11 -8.67
C GLU A 25 10.42 -0.73 -10.02
N ALA A 26 9.25 -1.21 -10.31
CA ALA A 26 8.63 -0.96 -11.59
C ALA A 26 7.93 0.39 -11.68
N ASN A 27 7.55 0.96 -10.53
CA ASN A 27 6.65 2.11 -10.54
C ASN A 27 7.11 3.34 -9.77
N PHE A 28 8.19 3.24 -8.99
CA PHE A 28 8.52 4.34 -8.05
C PHE A 28 8.77 5.68 -8.73
N ASN A 29 9.19 5.67 -9.98
CA ASN A 29 9.47 6.92 -10.68
C ASN A 29 8.38 7.34 -11.64
N ARG A 30 7.28 6.62 -11.70
CA ARG A 30 6.16 7.02 -12.55
C ARG A 30 4.86 7.14 -11.80
N GLU A 31 4.71 6.47 -10.68
CA GLU A 31 3.52 6.63 -9.86
C GLU A 31 3.84 7.55 -8.70
N LYS A 32 2.86 8.22 -8.17
CA LYS A 32 3.08 9.14 -7.07
C LYS A 32 2.56 8.58 -5.77
N GLU A 33 1.68 7.62 -5.81
CA GLU A 33 1.13 7.02 -4.61
C GLU A 33 0.54 5.65 -4.93
N ILE A 34 0.38 4.87 -3.89
CA ILE A 34 -0.31 3.60 -3.99
C ILE A 34 -0.87 3.28 -2.61
N TRP A 35 -2.00 2.61 -2.58
CA TRP A 35 -2.61 2.16 -1.32
C TRP A 35 -2.34 0.67 -1.18
N LEU A 36 -1.47 0.32 -0.22
CA LEU A 36 -1.06 -1.06 0.01
C LEU A 36 -2.08 -1.72 0.93
N ILE A 37 -2.63 -2.84 0.51
CA ILE A 37 -3.68 -3.52 1.24
C ILE A 37 -3.09 -4.41 2.32
N TYR A 38 -3.64 -4.28 3.54
CA TYR A 38 -3.28 -5.14 4.66
C TYR A 38 -4.52 -5.95 5.05
N PRO A 39 -4.59 -7.22 4.67
CA PRO A 39 -5.70 -8.06 5.14
C PRO A 39 -5.58 -8.28 6.65
N SER A 40 -6.69 -8.40 7.33
CA SER A 40 -6.65 -8.65 8.75
C SER A 40 -6.30 -10.09 9.03
N LYS A 41 -5.99 -10.40 10.26
CA LYS A 41 -5.68 -11.76 10.64
C LYS A 41 -6.87 -12.68 10.43
N GLU A 42 -8.06 -12.18 10.66
CA GLU A 42 -9.27 -12.97 10.51
C GLU A 42 -9.51 -13.39 9.07
N SER A 43 -8.95 -12.67 8.12
CA SER A 43 -9.18 -13.02 6.73
C SER A 43 -8.42 -14.26 6.31
N GLY A 44 -7.41 -14.63 7.07
CA GLY A 44 -6.58 -15.79 6.71
C GLY A 44 -5.64 -15.55 5.55
N LYS A 45 -5.56 -14.36 5.02
CA LYS A 45 -4.68 -14.08 3.88
C LYS A 45 -3.31 -13.62 4.36
N PRO A 46 -2.26 -13.95 3.61
CA PRO A 46 -0.93 -13.48 3.95
C PRO A 46 -0.85 -11.96 3.94
N ARG A 47 -0.06 -11.42 4.82
CA ARG A 47 0.01 -10.00 5.00
C ARG A 47 1.45 -9.60 5.18
N ILE A 48 1.89 -8.59 4.45
CA ILE A 48 3.24 -8.10 4.59
C ILE A 48 3.39 -7.43 5.96
N PRO A 49 4.45 -7.68 6.70
CA PRO A 49 4.66 -6.98 7.96
C PRO A 49 4.83 -5.48 7.72
N TYR A 50 4.27 -4.69 8.60
CA TYR A 50 4.30 -3.24 8.46
C TYR A 50 5.72 -2.69 8.34
N ASN A 51 6.63 -3.17 9.18
CA ASN A 51 8.00 -2.68 9.14
C ASN A 51 8.67 -3.00 7.81
N ASP A 52 8.39 -4.16 7.25
CA ASP A 52 8.95 -4.53 5.96
C ASP A 52 8.43 -3.61 4.87
N ALA A 53 7.15 -3.27 4.95
CA ALA A 53 6.55 -2.39 3.95
C ALA A 53 7.19 -1.01 4.00
N VAL A 54 7.39 -0.48 5.19
CA VAL A 54 7.98 0.85 5.36
C VAL A 54 9.43 0.85 4.90
N GLU A 55 10.19 -0.18 5.26
CA GLU A 55 11.60 -0.26 4.89
C GLU A 55 11.79 -0.31 3.39
N GLU A 56 10.99 -1.12 2.70
CA GLU A 56 11.12 -1.21 1.26
C GLU A 56 10.74 0.11 0.59
N ALA A 57 9.70 0.76 1.09
CA ALA A 57 9.28 2.04 0.53
C ALA A 57 10.38 3.09 0.69
N LEU A 58 11.02 3.14 1.84
CA LEU A 58 12.07 4.10 2.09
C LEU A 58 13.25 3.91 1.14
N CYS A 59 13.52 2.69 0.72
CA CYS A 59 14.59 2.44 -0.23
C CYS A 59 14.36 3.14 -1.57
N PHE A 60 13.11 3.48 -1.86
CA PHE A 60 12.77 4.15 -3.10
C PHE A 60 12.34 5.60 -2.86
N GLY A 61 12.56 6.11 -1.66
CA GLY A 61 12.22 7.48 -1.33
C GLY A 61 10.73 7.70 -1.11
N TRP A 62 10.01 6.64 -0.76
CA TRP A 62 8.58 6.72 -0.49
C TRP A 62 8.32 6.62 1.01
N ILE A 63 7.27 7.28 1.47
CA ILE A 63 6.90 7.27 2.89
C ILE A 63 5.45 6.87 3.04
N ASP A 64 5.15 6.35 4.22
CA ASP A 64 3.77 5.99 4.55
C ASP A 64 3.03 7.19 5.10
N SER A 65 1.74 7.17 4.97
CA SER A 65 0.91 8.23 5.50
C SER A 65 -0.41 7.66 6.00
N ASN A 66 -1.51 7.97 5.39
CA ASN A 66 -2.83 7.65 5.93
C ASN A 66 -3.18 6.18 5.84
N VAL A 67 -4.01 5.74 6.77
CA VAL A 67 -4.58 4.39 6.74
C VAL A 67 -6.09 4.51 6.61
N ARG A 68 -6.70 3.68 5.81
CA ARG A 68 -8.13 3.63 5.67
C ARG A 68 -8.63 2.22 5.73
N HIS A 69 -9.74 2.01 6.42
CA HIS A 69 -10.38 0.72 6.42
C HIS A 69 -11.11 0.53 5.10
N LEU A 70 -10.94 -0.62 4.49
CA LEU A 70 -11.65 -0.95 3.27
C LEU A 70 -12.93 -1.71 3.58
N ASP A 71 -12.83 -2.68 4.50
CA ASP A 71 -14.00 -3.43 4.96
C ASP A 71 -13.62 -4.11 6.26
N GLU A 72 -14.42 -5.07 6.70
CA GLU A 72 -14.19 -5.71 7.99
C GLU A 72 -12.90 -6.49 8.04
N TYR A 73 -12.37 -6.88 6.92
CA TYR A 73 -11.23 -7.78 6.87
C TYR A 73 -10.01 -7.19 6.21
N SER A 74 -10.04 -5.92 5.90
CA SER A 74 -8.85 -5.32 5.28
C SER A 74 -8.78 -3.82 5.50
N SER A 75 -7.57 -3.31 5.46
CA SER A 75 -7.33 -1.88 5.46
C SER A 75 -6.27 -1.57 4.41
N ALA A 76 -6.06 -0.33 4.11
CA ALA A 76 -5.05 0.08 3.16
C ALA A 76 -4.25 1.22 3.72
N GLN A 77 -2.95 1.21 3.46
CA GLN A 77 -2.08 2.29 3.88
C GLN A 77 -1.53 2.99 2.66
N ARG A 78 -1.58 4.31 2.67
CA ARG A 78 -1.08 5.09 1.57
C ARG A 78 0.42 5.23 1.68
N PHE A 79 1.11 4.93 0.59
CA PHE A 79 2.53 5.20 0.44
C PHE A 79 2.68 6.18 -0.71
N SER A 80 3.54 7.14 -0.57
CA SER A 80 3.72 8.13 -1.62
C SER A 80 5.15 8.61 -1.70
N SER A 81 5.47 9.16 -2.85
CA SER A 81 6.79 9.69 -3.08
C SER A 81 7.04 10.85 -2.14
N ARG A 82 8.26 10.90 -1.60
CA ARG A 82 8.61 11.97 -0.72
C ARG A 82 8.91 13.25 -1.46
N LYS A 83 9.16 13.17 -2.72
CA LYS A 83 9.49 14.37 -3.46
C LYS A 83 8.32 15.28 -3.60
N PRO A 84 8.55 16.57 -3.53
CA PRO A 84 7.47 17.56 -3.70
C PRO A 84 6.89 17.53 -5.10
#